data_ebec2b898d8e1bb749534dfb45b3c6ed
#
_entry.id   ebec2b898d8e1bb749534dfb45b3c6ed
#
_cell.length_a   1.000
_cell.length_b   1.000
_cell.length_c   1.000
_cell.angle_alpha   90.00
_cell.angle_beta   90.00
_cell.angle_gamma   90.00
#
_symmetry.space_group_name_H-M   'P 1'
#
loop_
_entity.id
_entity.type
_entity.pdbx_description
1 polymer ?
#
loop_
_entity_poly.entity_id
_entity_poly.type
_entity_poly.pdbx_seq_one_letter_code
_entity_poly.pdbx_strand_id
1 'polypeptide(L)'
;MTTLHDMTNRGFASDNYAGAHPEVLAAIAAANGGHQIAYGEDVYTEHLQTVMAQHFGAGVLAVPVFNGTGANVLSLQSVLPRWGAVVCAETAHINTDENAAPERVGGLKLLTVPTPDGKLTPELVDRQAWGWGDEHRAQPLAVSITQTTELGTAYTPDEVRELAEHVHSKGMLLHVDGARIANAAASLGTPLADFTSAAGVDLLSFGGTKNGLLFGEAVVVMHPQSNEAAAALPYLRKLNMQLASKMRFVSAQLIALLEGDLWLRSAQHANAMAARLAEGVRGLDGVQITQPVQANAVFAIVDRVVADQLRQAFRFYDWNPATGEVRWMCAFDTTESDVDAFVGELKRLLAEQVG
;
A
#
# COMPACT_ATOMS: atom_id res chain seq x y z
N MET A 1 -29.87 -15.97 1.89
CA MET A 1 -29.74 -14.67 2.57
C MET A 1 -30.12 -13.58 1.60
N THR A 2 -30.80 -12.53 2.05
CA THR A 2 -31.12 -11.37 1.20
C THR A 2 -29.87 -10.54 1.03
N THR A 3 -29.52 -10.19 -0.20
CA THR A 3 -28.43 -9.25 -0.50
C THR A 3 -28.85 -7.85 -0.06
N LEU A 4 -27.98 -7.15 0.67
CA LEU A 4 -28.26 -5.82 1.22
C LEU A 4 -27.78 -4.67 0.30
N HIS A 5 -27.06 -5.00 -0.76
CA HIS A 5 -26.51 -4.03 -1.72
C HIS A 5 -26.58 -4.57 -3.14
N ASP A 6 -26.42 -3.70 -4.12
CA ASP A 6 -26.28 -4.10 -5.52
C ASP A 6 -24.87 -4.66 -5.76
N MET A 7 -24.81 -5.95 -6.08
CA MET A 7 -23.55 -6.67 -6.31
C MET A 7 -22.90 -6.34 -7.66
N THR A 8 -23.59 -5.62 -8.54
CA THR A 8 -23.07 -5.20 -9.85
C THR A 8 -22.47 -3.79 -9.82
N ASN A 9 -22.72 -3.02 -8.76
CA ASN A 9 -22.21 -1.66 -8.64
C ASN A 9 -20.70 -1.67 -8.40
N ARG A 10 -19.96 -0.98 -9.27
CA ARG A 10 -18.50 -0.75 -9.17
C ARG A 10 -18.23 0.74 -9.07
N GLY A 11 -17.33 1.11 -8.15
CA GLY A 11 -16.88 2.48 -7.98
C GLY A 11 -15.38 2.62 -8.28
N PHE A 12 -14.95 3.85 -8.47
CA PHE A 12 -13.55 4.20 -8.75
C PHE A 12 -12.93 4.99 -7.59
N ALA A 13 -13.44 4.83 -6.37
CA ALA A 13 -12.96 5.58 -5.21
C ALA A 13 -11.74 4.93 -4.56
N SER A 14 -11.76 3.61 -4.38
CA SER A 14 -10.72 2.87 -3.68
C SER A 14 -10.76 1.40 -4.04
N ASP A 15 -9.59 0.79 -4.15
CA ASP A 15 -9.40 -0.66 -4.23
C ASP A 15 -9.84 -1.41 -2.96
N ASN A 16 -10.02 -0.70 -1.83
CA ASN A 16 -10.67 -1.25 -0.63
C ASN A 16 -12.18 -1.49 -0.79
N TYR A 17 -12.82 -1.04 -1.88
CA TYR A 17 -14.25 -1.25 -2.10
C TYR A 17 -14.55 -2.61 -2.73
N ALA A 18 -13.56 -3.23 -3.37
CA ALA A 18 -13.66 -4.58 -3.91
C ALA A 18 -13.92 -5.60 -2.79
N GLY A 19 -14.60 -6.68 -3.12
CA GLY A 19 -14.76 -7.82 -2.24
C GLY A 19 -13.45 -8.62 -2.09
N ALA A 20 -13.53 -9.77 -1.40
CA ALA A 20 -12.42 -10.71 -1.39
C ALA A 20 -12.42 -11.57 -2.66
N HIS A 21 -11.21 -11.87 -3.16
CA HIS A 21 -11.06 -12.75 -4.33
C HIS A 21 -11.62 -14.15 -4.04
N PRO A 22 -12.31 -14.83 -4.99
CA PRO A 22 -12.89 -16.16 -4.77
C PRO A 22 -11.89 -17.21 -4.26
N GLU A 23 -10.64 -17.20 -4.74
CA GLU A 23 -9.60 -18.11 -4.28
C GLU A 23 -9.23 -17.84 -2.80
N VAL A 24 -9.27 -16.61 -2.36
CA VAL A 24 -9.05 -16.21 -0.95
C VAL A 24 -10.21 -16.73 -0.07
N LEU A 25 -11.45 -16.57 -0.51
CA LEU A 25 -12.61 -17.12 0.21
C LEU A 25 -12.56 -18.64 0.32
N ALA A 26 -12.12 -19.32 -0.74
CA ALA A 26 -11.92 -20.77 -0.73
C ALA A 26 -10.82 -21.18 0.27
N ALA A 27 -9.72 -20.44 0.36
CA ALA A 27 -8.65 -20.69 1.33
C ALA A 27 -9.11 -20.50 2.78
N ILE A 28 -9.92 -19.46 3.06
CA ILE A 28 -10.55 -19.28 4.37
C ILE A 28 -11.44 -20.47 4.72
N ALA A 29 -12.26 -20.93 3.78
CA ALA A 29 -13.14 -22.09 3.98
C ALA A 29 -12.33 -23.38 4.24
N ALA A 30 -11.23 -23.60 3.50
CA ALA A 30 -10.34 -24.74 3.69
C ALA A 30 -9.65 -24.70 5.06
N ALA A 31 -9.23 -23.51 5.54
CA ALA A 31 -8.61 -23.35 6.85
C ALA A 31 -9.60 -23.51 8.03
N ASN A 32 -10.91 -23.62 7.78
CA ASN A 32 -11.93 -23.65 8.83
C ASN A 32 -12.06 -25.03 9.51
N GLY A 33 -11.53 -26.10 8.93
CA GLY A 33 -11.63 -27.44 9.50
C GLY A 33 -10.73 -27.66 10.71
N GLY A 34 -11.19 -28.52 11.67
CA GLY A 34 -10.41 -28.93 12.82
C GLY A 34 -9.99 -27.82 13.77
N HIS A 35 -9.19 -28.18 14.79
CA HIS A 35 -8.61 -27.24 15.72
C HIS A 35 -7.14 -26.99 15.39
N GLN A 36 -6.70 -25.74 15.52
CA GLN A 36 -5.33 -25.28 15.40
C GLN A 36 -4.97 -24.47 16.64
N ILE A 37 -3.69 -24.42 17.00
CA ILE A 37 -3.22 -23.58 18.09
C ILE A 37 -3.50 -22.11 17.75
N ALA A 38 -3.91 -21.35 18.76
CA ALA A 38 -4.28 -19.95 18.59
C ALA A 38 -3.06 -19.02 18.49
N TYR A 39 -3.31 -17.76 18.14
CA TYR A 39 -2.35 -16.65 18.20
C TYR A 39 -1.12 -16.78 17.29
N GLY A 40 -1.23 -17.55 16.21
CA GLY A 40 -0.17 -17.65 15.20
C GLY A 40 0.82 -18.80 15.42
N GLU A 41 0.51 -19.72 16.34
CA GLU A 41 1.25 -20.98 16.53
C GLU A 41 0.61 -22.13 15.71
N ASP A 42 -0.12 -21.79 14.65
CA ASP A 42 -0.79 -22.72 13.75
C ASP A 42 0.05 -23.02 12.51
N VAL A 43 -0.25 -24.13 11.85
CA VAL A 43 0.50 -24.62 10.68
C VAL A 43 0.42 -23.67 9.47
N TYR A 44 -0.63 -22.86 9.36
CA TYR A 44 -0.76 -21.85 8.29
C TYR A 44 0.22 -20.70 8.52
N THR A 45 0.32 -20.21 9.76
CA THR A 45 1.25 -19.12 10.10
C THR A 45 2.71 -19.59 10.00
N GLU A 46 2.99 -20.87 10.31
CA GLU A 46 4.29 -21.49 10.07
C GLU A 46 4.60 -21.57 8.57
N HIS A 47 3.66 -22.09 7.76
CA HIS A 47 3.83 -22.22 6.31
C HIS A 47 3.99 -20.85 5.62
N LEU A 48 3.31 -19.81 6.10
CA LEU A 48 3.43 -18.45 5.60
C LEU A 48 4.89 -17.95 5.59
N GLN A 49 5.72 -18.37 6.56
CA GLN A 49 7.15 -18.00 6.57
C GLN A 49 7.86 -18.53 5.32
N THR A 50 7.54 -19.76 4.92
CA THR A 50 8.11 -20.38 3.71
C THR A 50 7.66 -19.63 2.45
N VAL A 51 6.39 -19.29 2.37
CA VAL A 51 5.82 -18.55 1.23
C VAL A 51 6.45 -17.15 1.14
N MET A 52 6.55 -16.43 2.24
CA MET A 52 7.18 -15.10 2.28
C MET A 52 8.68 -15.17 1.90
N ALA A 53 9.39 -16.21 2.33
CA ALA A 53 10.79 -16.40 1.96
C ALA A 53 11.01 -16.63 0.46
N GLN A 54 10.04 -17.17 -0.27
CA GLN A 54 10.10 -17.32 -1.74
C GLN A 54 10.08 -15.97 -2.45
N HIS A 55 9.35 -14.97 -1.89
CA HIS A 55 9.19 -13.64 -2.48
C HIS A 55 10.22 -12.62 -2.02
N PHE A 56 10.71 -12.74 -0.78
CA PHE A 56 11.55 -11.71 -0.15
C PHE A 56 12.94 -12.22 0.26
N GLY A 57 13.23 -13.50 0.02
CA GLY A 57 14.52 -14.10 0.34
C GLY A 57 14.51 -14.94 1.62
N ALA A 58 15.49 -15.84 1.71
CA ALA A 58 15.60 -16.76 2.84
C ALA A 58 15.87 -16.03 4.16
N GLY A 59 15.18 -16.45 5.21
CA GLY A 59 15.39 -15.95 6.57
C GLY A 59 14.63 -14.68 6.92
N VAL A 60 13.78 -14.15 6.04
CA VAL A 60 12.85 -13.06 6.41
C VAL A 60 11.87 -13.51 7.51
N LEU A 61 11.43 -12.57 8.33
CA LEU A 61 10.38 -12.81 9.32
C LEU A 61 9.11 -12.07 8.89
N ALA A 62 8.03 -12.80 8.68
CA ALA A 62 6.73 -12.25 8.39
C ALA A 62 5.79 -12.35 9.59
N VAL A 63 5.22 -11.23 9.99
CA VAL A 63 4.31 -11.11 11.12
C VAL A 63 2.94 -10.64 10.61
N PRO A 64 1.95 -11.54 10.46
CA PRO A 64 0.63 -11.16 9.96
C PRO A 64 -0.12 -10.28 10.96
N VAL A 65 -0.84 -9.27 10.42
CA VAL A 65 -1.60 -8.26 11.13
C VAL A 65 -2.93 -7.99 10.42
N PHE A 66 -3.83 -7.18 11.01
CA PHE A 66 -5.15 -6.93 10.46
C PHE A 66 -5.19 -5.92 9.32
N ASN A 67 -4.42 -4.84 9.41
CA ASN A 67 -4.52 -3.71 8.50
C ASN A 67 -3.19 -2.98 8.30
N GLY A 68 -3.12 -2.13 7.25
CA GLY A 68 -1.92 -1.39 6.86
C GLY A 68 -1.44 -0.41 7.91
N THR A 69 -2.33 0.35 8.54
CA THR A 69 -1.97 1.27 9.65
C THR A 69 -1.28 0.51 10.80
N GLY A 70 -1.83 -0.67 11.17
CA GLY A 70 -1.19 -1.54 12.16
C GLY A 70 0.19 -2.03 11.71
N ALA A 71 0.34 -2.38 10.44
CA ALA A 71 1.63 -2.79 9.87
C ALA A 71 2.65 -1.65 9.93
N ASN A 72 2.28 -0.43 9.50
CA ASN A 72 3.15 0.74 9.51
C ASN A 72 3.57 1.13 10.94
N VAL A 73 2.62 1.21 11.86
CA VAL A 73 2.91 1.52 13.28
C VAL A 73 3.86 0.48 13.88
N LEU A 74 3.58 -0.81 13.68
CA LEU A 74 4.40 -1.89 14.23
C LEU A 74 5.81 -1.92 13.61
N SER A 75 5.91 -1.76 12.29
CA SER A 75 7.20 -1.72 11.60
C SER A 75 8.10 -0.64 12.20
N LEU A 76 7.60 0.58 12.26
CA LEU A 76 8.36 1.74 12.72
C LEU A 76 8.61 1.71 14.23
N GLN A 77 7.61 1.34 15.03
CA GLN A 77 7.73 1.25 16.50
C GLN A 77 8.70 0.16 16.94
N SER A 78 8.88 -0.91 16.13
CA SER A 78 9.74 -2.03 16.49
C SER A 78 11.23 -1.70 16.44
N VAL A 79 11.62 -0.65 15.72
CA VAL A 79 13.02 -0.26 15.49
C VAL A 79 13.38 1.12 16.02
N LEU A 80 12.41 1.94 16.40
CA LEU A 80 12.66 3.30 16.79
C LEU A 80 12.48 3.52 18.29
N PRO A 81 13.43 4.19 18.97
CA PRO A 81 13.22 4.67 20.33
C PRO A 81 12.21 5.82 20.34
N ARG A 82 11.70 6.18 21.52
CA ARG A 82 10.68 7.24 21.70
C ARG A 82 11.11 8.64 21.24
N TRP A 83 12.41 8.89 21.11
CA TRP A 83 12.98 10.14 20.57
C TRP A 83 13.33 10.01 19.08
N GLY A 84 12.97 8.87 18.47
CA GLY A 84 13.16 8.62 17.06
C GLY A 84 12.17 9.38 16.19
N ALA A 85 12.60 9.67 14.97
CA ALA A 85 11.79 10.29 13.95
C ALA A 85 11.92 9.54 12.62
N VAL A 86 10.87 9.64 11.82
CA VAL A 86 10.76 9.04 10.49
C VAL A 86 10.69 10.15 9.45
N VAL A 87 11.59 10.14 8.47
CA VAL A 87 11.50 11.02 7.31
C VAL A 87 10.56 10.37 6.28
N CYS A 88 9.55 11.11 5.82
CA CYS A 88 8.60 10.62 4.82
C CYS A 88 8.16 11.74 3.88
N ALA A 89 7.57 11.38 2.73
CA ALA A 89 6.93 12.36 1.87
C ALA A 89 5.75 13.03 2.59
N GLU A 90 5.46 14.28 2.28
CA GLU A 90 4.32 15.00 2.84
C GLU A 90 2.98 14.30 2.51
N THR A 91 2.91 13.64 1.35
CA THR A 91 1.76 12.85 0.89
C THR A 91 1.68 11.45 1.49
N ALA A 92 2.71 10.99 2.21
CA ALA A 92 2.75 9.63 2.75
C ALA A 92 1.53 9.32 3.61
N HIS A 93 0.95 8.12 3.43
CA HIS A 93 -0.24 7.66 4.15
C HIS A 93 -0.08 7.76 5.67
N ILE A 94 1.10 7.44 6.20
CA ILE A 94 1.43 7.57 7.63
C ILE A 94 1.29 9.00 8.15
N ASN A 95 1.42 10.01 7.27
CA ASN A 95 1.26 11.43 7.61
C ASN A 95 -0.17 11.92 7.42
N THR A 96 -0.85 11.47 6.36
CA THR A 96 -2.10 12.10 5.90
C THR A 96 -3.35 11.35 6.30
N ASP A 97 -3.35 10.01 6.36
CA ASP A 97 -4.57 9.20 6.38
C ASP A 97 -4.56 8.06 7.44
N GLU A 98 -3.71 8.18 8.48
CA GLU A 98 -3.67 7.25 9.62
C GLU A 98 -4.04 7.92 10.96
N ASN A 99 -4.66 9.10 10.91
CA ASN A 99 -5.11 9.84 12.09
C ASN A 99 -4.03 10.01 13.17
N ALA A 100 -2.79 10.26 12.74
CA ALA A 100 -1.60 10.37 13.61
C ALA A 100 -1.31 9.07 14.41
N ALA A 101 -1.68 7.90 13.91
CA ALA A 101 -1.38 6.63 14.59
C ALA A 101 0.11 6.39 14.80
N PRO A 102 1.02 6.64 13.83
CA PRO A 102 2.46 6.53 14.06
C PRO A 102 2.96 7.42 15.20
N GLU A 103 2.43 8.63 15.31
CA GLU A 103 2.82 9.60 16.34
C GLU A 103 2.20 9.27 17.70
N ARG A 104 0.90 8.97 17.77
CA ARG A 104 0.18 8.77 19.02
C ARG A 104 0.33 7.36 19.60
N VAL A 105 0.25 6.36 18.76
CA VAL A 105 0.35 4.94 19.15
C VAL A 105 1.80 4.47 19.08
N GLY A 106 2.49 4.76 17.97
CA GLY A 106 3.90 4.45 17.80
C GLY A 106 4.82 5.29 18.69
N GLY A 107 4.38 6.49 19.09
CA GLY A 107 5.18 7.43 19.88
C GLY A 107 6.32 8.04 19.09
N LEU A 108 6.17 8.16 17.78
CA LEU A 108 7.18 8.64 16.83
C LEU A 108 6.97 10.11 16.47
N LYS A 109 7.97 10.69 15.82
CA LYS A 109 7.84 11.99 15.15
C LYS A 109 7.97 11.80 13.65
N LEU A 110 7.03 12.34 12.87
CA LEU A 110 7.15 12.40 11.42
C LEU A 110 7.86 13.71 11.02
N LEU A 111 8.85 13.58 10.12
CA LEU A 111 9.58 14.67 9.50
C LEU A 111 9.25 14.66 8.01
N THR A 112 8.28 15.45 7.63
CA THR A 112 7.74 15.45 6.27
C THR A 112 8.58 16.26 5.29
N VAL A 113 8.61 15.84 4.03
CA VAL A 113 9.30 16.50 2.93
C VAL A 113 8.34 16.65 1.76
N PRO A 114 8.13 17.88 1.23
CA PRO A 114 7.37 18.07 0.00
C PRO A 114 8.04 17.40 -1.19
N THR A 115 7.25 16.70 -1.99
CA THR A 115 7.70 16.00 -3.19
C THR A 115 6.74 16.27 -4.36
N PRO A 116 7.20 16.33 -5.62
CA PRO A 116 6.34 16.58 -6.77
C PRO A 116 5.52 15.34 -7.18
N ASP A 117 6.01 14.15 -6.87
CA ASP A 117 5.50 12.87 -7.36
C ASP A 117 5.34 11.80 -6.25
N GLY A 118 5.46 12.19 -4.99
CA GLY A 118 5.39 11.29 -3.84
C GLY A 118 6.70 10.57 -3.52
N LYS A 119 7.75 10.71 -4.35
CA LYS A 119 9.02 10.03 -4.15
C LYS A 119 10.02 10.87 -3.35
N LEU A 120 10.69 10.23 -2.41
CA LEU A 120 11.90 10.76 -1.77
C LEU A 120 13.14 10.40 -2.60
N THR A 121 14.10 11.31 -2.65
CA THR A 121 15.46 11.09 -3.14
C THR A 121 16.45 11.30 -1.99
N PRO A 122 17.73 10.88 -2.13
CA PRO A 122 18.77 11.19 -1.15
C PRO A 122 18.82 12.67 -0.72
N GLU A 123 18.74 13.59 -1.68
CA GLU A 123 18.78 15.03 -1.41
C GLU A 123 17.53 15.52 -0.67
N LEU A 124 16.37 14.93 -0.95
CA LEU A 124 15.13 15.26 -0.24
C LEU A 124 15.17 14.73 1.19
N VAL A 125 15.71 13.54 1.42
CA VAL A 125 15.92 12.99 2.77
C VAL A 125 16.85 13.90 3.58
N ASP A 126 17.92 14.40 2.99
CA ASP A 126 18.91 15.26 3.65
C ASP A 126 18.33 16.56 4.18
N ARG A 127 17.19 17.02 3.68
CA ARG A 127 16.47 18.19 4.24
C ARG A 127 16.03 17.96 5.67
N GLN A 128 15.84 16.71 6.09
CA GLN A 128 15.41 16.33 7.43
C GLN A 128 16.44 15.46 8.18
N ALA A 129 17.35 14.81 7.47
CA ALA A 129 18.37 13.91 8.03
C ALA A 129 19.59 14.70 8.56
N TRP A 130 19.39 15.41 9.67
CA TRP A 130 20.42 16.21 10.36
C TRP A 130 20.13 16.33 11.85
N GLY A 131 21.10 16.81 12.64
CA GLY A 131 20.95 17.08 14.07
C GLY A 131 21.11 15.84 14.95
N TRP A 132 21.87 14.84 14.51
CA TRP A 132 22.17 13.67 15.33
C TRP A 132 22.95 14.07 16.59
N GLY A 133 22.50 13.55 17.76
CA GLY A 133 23.08 13.86 19.05
C GLY A 133 22.63 15.20 19.66
N ASP A 134 21.83 15.99 18.96
CA ASP A 134 21.20 17.18 19.53
C ASP A 134 19.93 16.78 20.31
N GLU A 135 19.95 17.00 21.62
CA GLU A 135 18.83 16.66 22.51
C GLU A 135 17.56 17.51 22.28
N HIS A 136 17.68 18.61 21.56
CA HIS A 136 16.55 19.48 21.21
C HIS A 136 15.78 19.00 19.96
N ARG A 137 16.28 17.97 19.26
CA ARG A 137 15.69 17.45 18.03
C ARG A 137 15.35 15.97 18.13
N ALA A 138 14.15 15.60 17.68
CA ALA A 138 13.84 14.17 17.45
C ALA A 138 14.82 13.59 16.42
N GLN A 139 15.41 12.45 16.72
CA GLN A 139 16.51 11.88 15.95
C GLN A 139 15.98 11.19 14.68
N PRO A 140 16.39 11.62 13.47
CA PRO A 140 15.98 10.97 12.23
C PRO A 140 16.68 9.62 12.09
N LEU A 141 15.98 8.55 12.41
CA LEU A 141 16.54 7.19 12.47
C LEU A 141 15.91 6.24 11.43
N ALA A 142 14.87 6.66 10.75
CA ALA A 142 14.29 5.90 9.66
C ALA A 142 13.80 6.82 8.54
N VAL A 143 13.76 6.27 7.33
CA VAL A 143 13.03 6.81 6.18
C VAL A 143 11.89 5.85 5.85
N SER A 144 10.71 6.38 5.56
CA SER A 144 9.57 5.60 5.08
C SER A 144 9.16 6.08 3.70
N ILE A 145 9.13 5.17 2.74
CA ILE A 145 8.61 5.39 1.38
C ILE A 145 7.37 4.53 1.15
N THR A 146 6.56 4.89 0.18
CA THR A 146 5.35 4.14 -0.18
C THR A 146 5.47 3.56 -1.60
N GLN A 147 5.15 2.29 -1.77
CA GLN A 147 5.21 1.59 -3.05
C GLN A 147 3.86 0.92 -3.38
N THR A 148 3.09 1.40 -4.36
CA THR A 148 3.30 2.66 -5.11
C THR A 148 3.00 3.87 -4.23
N THR A 149 3.55 5.04 -4.60
CA THR A 149 3.28 6.27 -3.84
C THR A 149 1.79 6.61 -3.85
N GLU A 150 1.37 7.50 -2.99
CA GLU A 150 -0.01 8.00 -2.91
C GLU A 150 -0.45 8.75 -4.18
N LEU A 151 0.52 9.20 -4.97
CA LEU A 151 0.30 9.82 -6.29
C LEU A 151 0.36 8.80 -7.46
N GLY A 152 0.43 7.50 -7.15
CA GLY A 152 0.39 6.42 -8.15
C GLY A 152 1.71 6.19 -8.90
N THR A 153 2.79 6.85 -8.53
CA THR A 153 4.12 6.62 -9.10
C THR A 153 4.80 5.42 -8.44
N ALA A 154 5.73 4.78 -9.14
CA ALA A 154 6.46 3.62 -8.64
C ALA A 154 7.97 3.91 -8.57
N TYR A 155 8.60 3.53 -7.46
CA TYR A 155 10.06 3.49 -7.36
C TYR A 155 10.60 2.31 -8.17
N THR A 156 11.62 2.55 -8.97
CA THR A 156 12.39 1.48 -9.61
C THR A 156 13.31 0.80 -8.58
N PRO A 157 13.80 -0.43 -8.87
CA PRO A 157 14.77 -1.11 -8.00
C PRO A 157 16.02 -0.28 -7.72
N ASP A 158 16.50 0.47 -8.73
CA ASP A 158 17.70 1.32 -8.60
C ASP A 158 17.43 2.54 -7.70
N GLU A 159 16.27 3.19 -7.83
CA GLU A 159 15.87 4.29 -6.93
C GLU A 159 15.78 3.83 -5.47
N VAL A 160 15.21 2.63 -5.22
CA VAL A 160 15.13 2.08 -3.86
C VAL A 160 16.52 1.76 -3.33
N ARG A 161 17.39 1.17 -4.14
CA ARG A 161 18.76 0.81 -3.76
C ARG A 161 19.59 2.05 -3.43
N GLU A 162 19.56 3.07 -4.28
CA GLU A 162 20.25 4.33 -4.04
C GLU A 162 19.79 4.98 -2.72
N LEU A 163 18.50 4.98 -2.48
CA LEU A 163 17.94 5.52 -1.25
C LEU A 163 18.36 4.67 -0.03
N ALA A 164 18.33 3.33 -0.13
CA ALA A 164 18.76 2.43 0.94
C ALA A 164 20.24 2.64 1.29
N GLU A 165 21.13 2.66 0.29
CA GLU A 165 22.55 2.92 0.48
C GLU A 165 22.80 4.28 1.17
N HIS A 166 22.09 5.30 0.73
CA HIS A 166 22.21 6.65 1.30
C HIS A 166 21.78 6.68 2.77
N VAL A 167 20.59 6.14 3.11
CA VAL A 167 20.08 6.18 4.48
C VAL A 167 20.90 5.31 5.42
N HIS A 168 21.37 4.15 4.96
CA HIS A 168 22.27 3.28 5.71
C HIS A 168 23.61 3.94 5.99
N SER A 169 24.16 4.72 5.04
CA SER A 169 25.40 5.48 5.26
C SER A 169 25.31 6.47 6.43
N LYS A 170 24.08 6.84 6.80
CA LYS A 170 23.79 7.76 7.92
C LYS A 170 23.33 7.01 9.20
N GLY A 171 23.34 5.67 9.18
CA GLY A 171 22.85 4.86 10.30
C GLY A 171 21.33 4.87 10.47
N MET A 172 20.58 5.23 9.41
CA MET A 172 19.13 5.18 9.36
C MET A 172 18.66 3.87 8.74
N LEU A 173 17.38 3.51 8.98
CA LEU A 173 16.72 2.36 8.37
C LEU A 173 15.77 2.78 7.25
N LEU A 174 15.54 1.90 6.28
CA LEU A 174 14.55 2.09 5.22
C LEU A 174 13.33 1.20 5.44
N HIS A 175 12.17 1.83 5.65
CA HIS A 175 10.86 1.19 5.68
C HIS A 175 10.11 1.44 4.37
N VAL A 176 9.42 0.43 3.87
CA VAL A 176 8.51 0.53 2.72
C VAL A 176 7.08 0.25 3.17
N ASP A 177 6.19 1.22 3.00
CA ASP A 177 4.75 0.96 2.97
C ASP A 177 4.41 0.33 1.63
N GLY A 178 4.16 -0.97 1.65
CA GLY A 178 3.87 -1.79 0.49
C GLY A 178 2.37 -2.03 0.26
N ALA A 179 1.50 -1.09 0.63
CA ALA A 179 0.05 -1.23 0.48
C ALA A 179 -0.39 -1.59 -0.96
N ARG A 180 0.41 -1.18 -1.97
CA ARG A 180 0.21 -1.53 -3.38
C ARG A 180 1.49 -2.05 -4.05
N ILE A 181 2.32 -2.75 -3.28
CA ILE A 181 3.60 -3.29 -3.78
C ILE A 181 3.42 -4.27 -4.93
N ALA A 182 2.32 -5.02 -4.95
CA ALA A 182 1.96 -5.91 -6.05
C ALA A 182 1.72 -5.13 -7.36
N ASN A 183 1.05 -3.97 -7.29
CA ASN A 183 0.82 -3.13 -8.46
C ASN A 183 2.13 -2.54 -9.00
N ALA A 184 3.06 -2.16 -8.14
CA ALA A 184 4.40 -1.73 -8.53
C ALA A 184 5.16 -2.85 -9.24
N ALA A 185 5.21 -4.06 -8.65
CA ALA A 185 5.86 -5.22 -9.24
C ALA A 185 5.29 -5.56 -10.63
N ALA A 186 3.95 -5.56 -10.76
CA ALA A 186 3.26 -5.80 -12.02
C ALA A 186 3.61 -4.74 -13.07
N SER A 187 3.71 -3.47 -12.69
CA SER A 187 4.05 -2.37 -13.58
C SER A 187 5.50 -2.41 -14.03
N LEU A 188 6.41 -2.69 -13.11
CA LEU A 188 7.85 -2.76 -13.37
C LEU A 188 8.28 -4.06 -14.06
N GLY A 189 7.41 -5.10 -14.01
CA GLY A 189 7.74 -6.44 -14.52
C GLY A 189 8.89 -7.10 -13.77
N THR A 190 9.03 -6.79 -12.46
CA THR A 190 10.15 -7.27 -11.61
C THR A 190 9.64 -8.05 -10.40
N PRO A 191 10.41 -9.02 -9.90
CA PRO A 191 10.10 -9.71 -8.64
C PRO A 191 10.05 -8.74 -7.46
N LEU A 192 9.26 -9.09 -6.43
CA LEU A 192 9.14 -8.31 -5.20
C LEU A 192 10.49 -8.11 -4.49
N ALA A 193 11.37 -9.11 -4.54
CA ALA A 193 12.70 -9.02 -3.94
C ALA A 193 13.57 -7.91 -4.52
N ASP A 194 13.45 -7.62 -5.81
CA ASP A 194 14.36 -6.71 -6.53
C ASP A 194 14.31 -5.28 -6.01
N PHE A 195 13.14 -4.83 -5.57
CA PHE A 195 12.95 -3.49 -4.97
C PHE A 195 12.57 -3.55 -3.47
N THR A 196 12.89 -4.66 -2.82
CA THR A 196 12.79 -4.81 -1.36
C THR A 196 14.09 -5.36 -0.78
N SER A 197 14.18 -6.65 -0.48
CA SER A 197 15.35 -7.26 0.17
C SER A 197 16.65 -7.09 -0.63
N ALA A 198 16.61 -7.26 -1.95
CA ALA A 198 17.79 -7.09 -2.79
C ALA A 198 18.18 -5.62 -2.99
N ALA A 199 17.27 -4.68 -2.75
CA ALA A 199 17.53 -3.25 -2.80
C ALA A 199 17.93 -2.65 -1.44
N GLY A 200 17.97 -3.44 -0.37
CA GLY A 200 18.41 -2.98 0.94
C GLY A 200 17.29 -2.45 1.85
N VAL A 201 16.02 -2.77 1.59
CA VAL A 201 14.91 -2.45 2.49
C VAL A 201 15.08 -3.23 3.80
N ASP A 202 14.88 -2.58 4.94
CA ASP A 202 14.96 -3.22 6.28
C ASP A 202 13.61 -3.78 6.71
N LEU A 203 12.54 -3.00 6.50
CA LEU A 203 11.19 -3.32 6.92
C LEU A 203 10.18 -3.05 5.80
N LEU A 204 9.22 -3.95 5.66
CA LEU A 204 8.13 -3.82 4.70
C LEU A 204 6.79 -4.01 5.43
N SER A 205 5.87 -3.09 5.25
CA SER A 205 4.44 -3.30 5.50
C SER A 205 3.83 -3.89 4.24
N PHE A 206 3.74 -5.22 4.14
CA PHE A 206 3.21 -5.90 2.94
C PHE A 206 1.69 -5.79 2.90
N GLY A 207 1.17 -5.21 1.80
CA GLY A 207 -0.26 -5.01 1.58
C GLY A 207 -0.92 -6.18 0.85
N GLY A 208 -1.93 -6.79 1.49
CA GLY A 208 -2.75 -7.84 0.90
C GLY A 208 -4.21 -7.44 0.63
N THR A 209 -4.78 -6.61 1.52
CA THR A 209 -6.21 -6.24 1.47
C THR A 209 -6.59 -5.59 0.14
N LYS A 210 -5.82 -4.62 -0.34
CA LYS A 210 -6.11 -3.91 -1.60
C LYS A 210 -5.90 -4.76 -2.85
N ASN A 211 -5.30 -5.94 -2.70
CA ASN A 211 -5.03 -6.88 -3.79
C ASN A 211 -5.87 -8.17 -3.72
N GLY A 212 -7.03 -8.10 -3.07
CA GLY A 212 -8.04 -9.16 -3.08
C GLY A 212 -8.17 -9.98 -1.81
N LEU A 213 -7.48 -9.66 -0.72
CA LEU A 213 -7.78 -10.27 0.57
C LEU A 213 -9.07 -9.69 1.16
N LEU A 214 -9.75 -10.47 2.02
CA LEU A 214 -10.86 -9.98 2.84
C LEU A 214 -10.35 -8.93 3.85
N PHE A 215 -9.23 -9.20 4.47
CA PHE A 215 -8.38 -8.35 5.28
C PHE A 215 -7.07 -9.09 5.58
N GLY A 216 -6.01 -8.36 5.81
CA GLY A 216 -4.73 -8.94 6.23
C GLY A 216 -3.56 -8.32 5.50
N GLU A 217 -2.57 -8.00 6.32
CA GLU A 217 -1.29 -7.44 5.95
C GLU A 217 -0.20 -8.23 6.67
N ALA A 218 1.07 -7.94 6.36
CA ALA A 218 2.18 -8.48 7.14
C ALA A 218 3.28 -7.44 7.33
N VAL A 219 3.83 -7.37 8.53
CA VAL A 219 5.14 -6.77 8.74
C VAL A 219 6.19 -7.78 8.33
N VAL A 220 7.05 -7.42 7.38
CA VAL A 220 8.16 -8.27 6.94
C VAL A 220 9.47 -7.63 7.34
N VAL A 221 10.24 -8.32 8.18
CA VAL A 221 11.60 -7.92 8.57
C VAL A 221 12.56 -8.63 7.64
N MET A 222 13.33 -7.88 6.84
CA MET A 222 14.20 -8.44 5.81
C MET A 222 15.44 -9.13 6.39
N HIS A 223 16.00 -8.58 7.47
CA HIS A 223 17.21 -9.07 8.13
C HIS A 223 16.99 -9.23 9.64
N PRO A 224 16.16 -10.21 10.09
CA PRO A 224 15.76 -10.33 11.50
C PRO A 224 16.92 -10.60 12.46
N GLN A 225 18.03 -11.16 11.97
CA GLN A 225 19.20 -11.46 12.79
C GLN A 225 20.03 -10.22 13.16
N SER A 226 19.93 -9.16 12.36
CA SER A 226 20.62 -7.88 12.57
C SER A 226 19.70 -6.76 13.02
N ASN A 227 18.41 -7.05 13.24
CA ASN A 227 17.39 -6.06 13.50
C ASN A 227 16.61 -6.39 14.79
N GLU A 228 16.56 -5.44 15.73
CA GLU A 228 15.85 -5.59 17.01
C GLU A 228 14.32 -5.76 16.82
N ALA A 229 13.78 -5.40 15.64
CA ALA A 229 12.38 -5.54 15.30
C ALA A 229 11.84 -6.96 15.54
N ALA A 230 12.61 -7.98 15.16
CA ALA A 230 12.21 -9.38 15.30
C ALA A 230 11.89 -9.76 16.75
N ALA A 231 12.63 -9.22 17.70
CA ALA A 231 12.40 -9.46 19.13
C ALA A 231 11.22 -8.64 19.70
N ALA A 232 10.99 -7.44 19.18
CA ALA A 232 9.97 -6.52 19.67
C ALA A 232 8.56 -6.84 19.11
N LEU A 233 8.47 -7.27 17.85
CA LEU A 233 7.21 -7.44 17.13
C LEU A 233 6.17 -8.33 17.81
N PRO A 234 6.49 -9.49 18.43
CA PRO A 234 5.47 -10.31 19.11
C PRO A 234 4.75 -9.54 20.23
N TYR A 235 5.48 -8.75 21.00
CA TYR A 235 4.93 -7.96 22.11
C TYR A 235 4.15 -6.75 21.59
N LEU A 236 4.72 -6.03 20.61
CA LEU A 236 4.08 -4.86 20.01
C LEU A 236 2.81 -5.26 19.26
N ARG A 237 2.79 -6.38 18.54
CA ARG A 237 1.59 -6.90 17.88
C ARG A 237 0.45 -7.14 18.86
N LYS A 238 0.75 -7.70 20.02
CA LYS A 238 -0.26 -7.89 21.08
C LYS A 238 -0.69 -6.56 21.70
N LEU A 239 0.27 -5.69 22.03
CA LEU A 239 0.05 -4.37 22.62
C LEU A 239 -0.85 -3.49 21.73
N ASN A 240 -0.58 -3.49 20.43
CA ASN A 240 -1.33 -2.70 19.44
C ASN A 240 -2.58 -3.43 18.90
N MET A 241 -3.05 -4.49 19.56
CA MET A 241 -4.28 -5.21 19.22
C MET A 241 -4.30 -5.82 17.82
N GLN A 242 -3.12 -6.08 17.23
CA GLN A 242 -2.98 -6.65 15.90
C GLN A 242 -2.83 -8.20 15.91
N LEU A 243 -2.87 -8.83 17.09
CA LEU A 243 -2.80 -10.28 17.25
C LEU A 243 -4.18 -10.90 17.35
N ALA A 244 -4.68 -11.49 16.26
CA ALA A 244 -5.92 -12.26 16.23
C ALA A 244 -5.77 -13.60 16.96
N SER A 245 -6.81 -14.03 17.69
CA SER A 245 -6.82 -15.38 18.27
C SER A 245 -6.83 -16.48 17.20
N LYS A 246 -7.55 -16.26 16.11
CA LYS A 246 -7.62 -17.19 14.97
C LYS A 246 -6.75 -16.67 13.80
N MET A 247 -5.45 -16.50 14.09
CA MET A 247 -4.50 -15.94 13.12
C MET A 247 -4.40 -16.75 11.84
N ARG A 248 -4.65 -18.06 11.91
CA ARG A 248 -4.64 -18.97 10.74
C ARG A 248 -5.45 -18.44 9.56
N PHE A 249 -6.54 -17.70 9.80
CA PHE A 249 -7.38 -17.18 8.72
C PHE A 249 -6.74 -15.99 8.00
N VAL A 250 -5.93 -15.17 8.69
CA VAL A 250 -5.13 -14.13 8.06
C VAL A 250 -4.02 -14.78 7.25
N SER A 251 -3.32 -15.75 7.85
CA SER A 251 -2.20 -16.46 7.20
C SER A 251 -2.67 -17.24 5.96
N ALA A 252 -3.81 -17.92 6.03
CA ALA A 252 -4.38 -18.66 4.89
C ALA A 252 -4.69 -17.74 3.69
N GLN A 253 -5.15 -16.52 3.94
CA GLN A 253 -5.39 -15.54 2.89
C GLN A 253 -4.09 -15.08 2.23
N LEU A 254 -3.08 -14.75 3.03
CA LEU A 254 -1.76 -14.34 2.53
C LEU A 254 -1.09 -15.48 1.73
N ILE A 255 -1.23 -16.74 2.19
CA ILE A 255 -0.75 -17.91 1.46
C ILE A 255 -1.46 -18.02 0.11
N ALA A 256 -2.79 -17.95 0.09
CA ALA A 256 -3.55 -18.04 -1.16
C ALA A 256 -3.19 -16.92 -2.15
N LEU A 257 -2.86 -15.74 -1.65
CA LEU A 257 -2.42 -14.63 -2.48
C LEU A 257 -1.04 -14.89 -3.09
N LEU A 258 -0.09 -15.44 -2.31
CA LEU A 258 1.34 -15.43 -2.63
C LEU A 258 1.90 -16.77 -3.10
N GLU A 259 1.32 -17.92 -2.72
CA GLU A 259 1.86 -19.26 -3.06
C GLU A 259 1.82 -19.54 -4.58
N GLY A 260 0.84 -18.93 -5.27
CA GLY A 260 0.74 -18.93 -6.73
C GLY A 260 1.03 -17.54 -7.31
N ASP A 261 0.32 -17.25 -8.39
CA ASP A 261 0.43 -15.98 -9.13
C ASP A 261 -0.76 -15.02 -8.89
N LEU A 262 -1.64 -15.33 -7.95
CA LEU A 262 -2.87 -14.55 -7.72
C LEU A 262 -2.55 -13.07 -7.44
N TRP A 263 -1.53 -12.80 -6.61
CA TRP A 263 -1.08 -11.46 -6.28
C TRP A 263 -0.70 -10.65 -7.54
N LEU A 264 -0.05 -11.31 -8.51
CA LEU A 264 0.42 -10.69 -9.74
C LEU A 264 -0.73 -10.52 -10.74
N ARG A 265 -1.57 -11.54 -10.93
CA ARG A 265 -2.75 -11.47 -11.82
C ARG A 265 -3.72 -10.39 -11.40
N SER A 266 -4.03 -10.29 -10.11
CA SER A 266 -4.91 -9.26 -9.55
C SER A 266 -4.34 -7.86 -9.79
N ALA A 267 -3.05 -7.66 -9.52
CA ALA A 267 -2.39 -6.37 -9.71
C ALA A 267 -2.27 -5.99 -11.20
N GLN A 268 -1.90 -6.94 -12.07
CA GLN A 268 -1.85 -6.72 -13.53
C GLN A 268 -3.20 -6.30 -14.09
N HIS A 269 -4.28 -6.97 -13.64
CA HIS A 269 -5.63 -6.63 -14.07
C HIS A 269 -6.02 -5.21 -13.63
N ALA A 270 -5.83 -4.87 -12.35
CA ALA A 270 -6.14 -3.53 -11.84
C ALA A 270 -5.35 -2.43 -12.58
N ASN A 271 -4.06 -2.65 -12.85
CA ASN A 271 -3.22 -1.73 -13.62
C ASN A 271 -3.70 -1.60 -15.08
N ALA A 272 -4.08 -2.71 -15.71
CA ALA A 272 -4.60 -2.70 -17.09
C ALA A 272 -5.91 -1.90 -17.19
N MET A 273 -6.81 -2.01 -16.20
CA MET A 273 -8.05 -1.24 -16.14
C MET A 273 -7.77 0.26 -15.95
N ALA A 274 -6.80 0.64 -15.12
CA ALA A 274 -6.39 2.03 -14.97
C ALA A 274 -5.73 2.58 -16.26
N ALA A 275 -4.91 1.79 -16.94
CA ALA A 275 -4.34 2.16 -18.24
C ALA A 275 -5.44 2.35 -19.31
N ARG A 276 -6.45 1.45 -19.36
CA ARG A 276 -7.62 1.58 -20.24
C ARG A 276 -8.41 2.86 -19.93
N LEU A 277 -8.63 3.14 -18.65
CA LEU A 277 -9.31 4.36 -18.22
C LEU A 277 -8.55 5.61 -18.69
N ALA A 278 -7.24 5.66 -18.42
CA ALA A 278 -6.39 6.76 -18.84
C ALA A 278 -6.40 6.98 -20.35
N GLU A 279 -6.34 5.91 -21.14
CA GLU A 279 -6.40 5.99 -22.60
C GLU A 279 -7.78 6.47 -23.07
N GLY A 280 -8.85 6.01 -22.42
CA GLY A 280 -10.23 6.41 -22.75
C GLY A 280 -10.53 7.89 -22.52
N VAL A 281 -9.79 8.54 -21.59
CA VAL A 281 -9.94 9.96 -21.26
C VAL A 281 -8.84 10.85 -21.86
N ARG A 282 -7.79 10.25 -22.45
CA ARG A 282 -6.68 10.98 -23.05
C ARG A 282 -7.17 11.89 -24.18
N GLY A 283 -6.78 13.17 -24.12
CA GLY A 283 -7.10 14.16 -25.14
C GLY A 283 -8.56 14.62 -25.14
N LEU A 284 -9.34 14.28 -24.13
CA LEU A 284 -10.67 14.90 -23.97
C LEU A 284 -10.51 16.35 -23.49
N ASP A 285 -11.15 17.27 -24.17
CA ASP A 285 -11.24 18.64 -23.71
C ASP A 285 -11.92 18.69 -22.34
N GLY A 286 -11.30 19.38 -21.38
CA GLY A 286 -11.78 19.44 -19.99
C GLY A 286 -11.26 18.34 -19.06
N VAL A 287 -10.35 17.46 -19.53
CA VAL A 287 -9.66 16.46 -18.69
C VAL A 287 -8.15 16.62 -18.84
N GLN A 288 -7.46 16.81 -17.71
CA GLN A 288 -6.00 16.84 -17.67
C GLN A 288 -5.48 15.77 -16.71
N ILE A 289 -4.81 14.73 -17.24
CA ILE A 289 -4.09 13.75 -16.41
C ILE A 289 -2.86 14.44 -15.82
N THR A 290 -2.72 14.37 -14.49
CA THR A 290 -1.71 15.12 -13.72
C THR A 290 -0.49 14.31 -13.35
N GLN A 291 -0.62 12.97 -13.28
CA GLN A 291 0.46 12.05 -12.91
C GLN A 291 0.62 10.94 -13.95
N PRO A 292 1.83 10.38 -14.13
CA PRO A 292 2.02 9.16 -14.90
C PRO A 292 1.19 8.01 -14.32
N VAL A 293 0.49 7.26 -15.18
CA VAL A 293 -0.30 6.09 -14.75
C VAL A 293 0.62 4.87 -14.70
N GLN A 294 1.22 4.65 -13.54
CA GLN A 294 2.18 3.56 -13.30
C GLN A 294 1.61 2.43 -12.43
N ALA A 295 0.35 2.56 -12.01
CA ALA A 295 -0.34 1.58 -11.17
C ALA A 295 -1.85 1.58 -11.48
N ASN A 296 -2.65 1.25 -10.49
CA ASN A 296 -4.10 1.12 -10.60
C ASN A 296 -4.91 2.41 -10.39
N ALA A 297 -4.27 3.57 -10.44
CA ALA A 297 -4.92 4.86 -10.23
C ALA A 297 -4.64 5.86 -11.37
N VAL A 298 -5.64 6.69 -11.69
CA VAL A 298 -5.56 7.83 -12.60
C VAL A 298 -5.85 9.09 -11.81
N PHE A 299 -4.94 10.05 -11.84
CA PHE A 299 -5.13 11.39 -11.27
C PHE A 299 -5.43 12.37 -12.40
N ALA A 300 -6.51 13.13 -12.26
CA ALA A 300 -6.93 14.05 -13.31
C ALA A 300 -7.58 15.31 -12.72
N ILE A 301 -7.39 16.45 -13.40
CA ILE A 301 -8.16 17.65 -13.16
C ILE A 301 -9.37 17.62 -14.09
N VAL A 302 -10.55 17.81 -13.52
CA VAL A 302 -11.84 17.88 -14.23
C VAL A 302 -12.66 19.01 -13.64
N ASP A 303 -13.49 19.65 -14.46
CA ASP A 303 -14.43 20.67 -13.97
C ASP A 303 -15.29 20.11 -12.83
N ARG A 304 -15.50 20.92 -11.79
CA ARG A 304 -16.19 20.48 -10.57
C ARG A 304 -17.63 20.05 -10.83
N VAL A 305 -18.33 20.74 -11.73
CA VAL A 305 -19.74 20.41 -12.06
C VAL A 305 -19.79 19.05 -12.74
N VAL A 306 -18.86 18.78 -13.68
CA VAL A 306 -18.74 17.47 -14.34
C VAL A 306 -18.40 16.39 -13.33
N ALA A 307 -17.42 16.64 -12.45
CA ALA A 307 -17.03 15.69 -11.42
C ALA A 307 -18.20 15.35 -10.47
N ASP A 308 -18.96 16.36 -10.04
CA ASP A 308 -20.10 16.17 -9.14
C ASP A 308 -21.26 15.41 -9.82
N GLN A 309 -21.50 15.65 -11.12
CA GLN A 309 -22.47 14.88 -11.90
C GLN A 309 -22.02 13.43 -12.12
N LEU A 310 -20.76 13.23 -12.49
CA LEU A 310 -20.19 11.88 -12.70
C LEU A 310 -20.24 11.03 -11.42
N ARG A 311 -20.08 11.65 -10.25
CA ARG A 311 -20.20 10.97 -8.94
C ARG A 311 -21.59 10.43 -8.64
N GLN A 312 -22.64 10.91 -9.32
CA GLN A 312 -23.98 10.34 -9.17
C GLN A 312 -24.05 8.90 -9.69
N ALA A 313 -23.27 8.60 -10.73
CA ALA A 313 -23.21 7.28 -11.33
C ALA A 313 -22.02 6.43 -10.82
N PHE A 314 -20.88 7.07 -10.60
CA PHE A 314 -19.63 6.39 -10.23
C PHE A 314 -18.96 7.06 -9.04
N ARG A 315 -18.83 6.38 -7.92
CA ARG A 315 -18.19 6.95 -6.74
C ARG A 315 -16.67 7.04 -6.94
N PHE A 316 -16.10 8.25 -6.67
CA PHE A 316 -14.66 8.51 -6.58
C PHE A 316 -14.39 9.69 -5.64
N TYR A 317 -13.12 9.92 -5.28
CA TYR A 317 -12.72 10.97 -4.35
C TYR A 317 -12.16 12.20 -5.06
N ASP A 318 -12.40 13.39 -4.47
CA ASP A 318 -11.53 14.53 -4.71
C ASP A 318 -10.16 14.22 -4.12
N TRP A 319 -9.11 14.47 -4.89
CA TRP A 319 -7.74 14.34 -4.39
C TRP A 319 -7.22 15.68 -3.88
N ASN A 320 -7.39 16.72 -4.68
CA ASN A 320 -7.09 18.10 -4.29
C ASN A 320 -8.26 19.01 -4.68
N PRO A 321 -9.16 19.34 -3.72
CA PRO A 321 -10.32 20.19 -4.01
C PRO A 321 -9.95 21.60 -4.48
N ALA A 322 -8.74 22.11 -4.14
CA ALA A 322 -8.32 23.45 -4.53
C ALA A 322 -7.98 23.54 -6.02
N THR A 323 -7.52 22.44 -6.62
CA THR A 323 -7.17 22.39 -8.06
C THR A 323 -8.24 21.70 -8.91
N GLY A 324 -9.26 21.08 -8.30
CA GLY A 324 -10.23 20.22 -8.99
C GLY A 324 -9.66 18.84 -9.34
N GLU A 325 -8.54 18.45 -8.73
CA GLU A 325 -7.95 17.15 -8.99
C GLU A 325 -8.74 16.04 -8.29
N VAL A 326 -9.03 15.00 -9.04
CA VAL A 326 -9.72 13.78 -8.61
C VAL A 326 -8.83 12.57 -8.79
N ARG A 327 -9.10 11.49 -8.03
CA ARG A 327 -8.46 10.20 -8.19
C ARG A 327 -9.47 9.15 -8.60
N TRP A 328 -9.22 8.47 -9.71
CA TRP A 328 -9.98 7.31 -10.17
C TRP A 328 -9.13 6.06 -9.98
N MET A 329 -9.61 5.12 -9.20
CA MET A 329 -8.87 3.93 -8.81
C MET A 329 -9.58 2.67 -9.26
N CYS A 330 -8.85 1.77 -9.93
CA CYS A 330 -9.32 0.46 -10.35
C CYS A 330 -8.91 -0.61 -9.33
N ALA A 331 -9.71 -1.66 -9.19
CA ALA A 331 -9.47 -2.79 -8.32
C ALA A 331 -9.30 -4.09 -9.15
N PHE A 332 -8.95 -5.18 -8.48
CA PHE A 332 -8.77 -6.48 -9.13
C PHE A 332 -10.08 -7.02 -9.80
N ASP A 333 -11.24 -6.51 -9.44
CA ASP A 333 -12.55 -6.89 -9.97
C ASP A 333 -13.21 -5.83 -10.86
N THR A 334 -12.53 -4.72 -11.14
CA THR A 334 -12.98 -3.71 -12.11
C THR A 334 -13.00 -4.33 -13.51
N THR A 335 -14.12 -4.21 -14.23
CA THR A 335 -14.27 -4.80 -15.57
C THR A 335 -14.01 -3.76 -16.67
N GLU A 336 -13.73 -4.23 -17.89
CA GLU A 336 -13.64 -3.33 -19.06
C GLU A 336 -14.95 -2.57 -19.29
N SER A 337 -16.11 -3.22 -19.08
CA SER A 337 -17.41 -2.57 -19.20
C SER A 337 -17.64 -1.47 -18.17
N ASP A 338 -17.11 -1.61 -16.94
CA ASP A 338 -17.18 -0.56 -15.92
C ASP A 338 -16.38 0.67 -16.36
N VAL A 339 -15.16 0.44 -16.90
CA VAL A 339 -14.30 1.50 -17.42
C VAL A 339 -14.94 2.19 -18.62
N ASP A 340 -15.49 1.42 -19.57
CA ASP A 340 -16.13 1.97 -20.77
C ASP A 340 -17.39 2.78 -20.43
N ALA A 341 -18.18 2.31 -19.46
CA ALA A 341 -19.34 3.04 -18.96
C ALA A 341 -18.94 4.36 -18.28
N PHE A 342 -17.89 4.34 -17.45
CA PHE A 342 -17.33 5.54 -16.82
C PHE A 342 -16.87 6.57 -17.86
N VAL A 343 -16.07 6.14 -18.83
CA VAL A 343 -15.53 6.99 -19.90
C VAL A 343 -16.66 7.53 -20.78
N GLY A 344 -17.66 6.70 -21.08
CA GLY A 344 -18.84 7.11 -21.87
C GLY A 344 -19.65 8.21 -21.19
N GLU A 345 -19.90 8.05 -19.88
CA GLU A 345 -20.62 9.05 -19.09
C GLU A 345 -19.83 10.37 -18.96
N LEU A 346 -18.51 10.29 -18.71
CA LEU A 346 -17.66 11.47 -18.65
C LEU A 346 -17.70 12.25 -19.97
N LYS A 347 -17.59 11.55 -21.12
CA LYS A 347 -17.68 12.18 -22.46
C LYS A 347 -19.02 12.86 -22.67
N ARG A 348 -20.12 12.24 -22.27
CA ARG A 348 -21.47 12.80 -22.36
C ARG A 348 -21.59 14.11 -21.56
N LEU A 349 -21.11 14.09 -20.29
CA LEU A 349 -21.17 15.25 -19.41
C LEU A 349 -20.32 16.43 -19.91
N LEU A 350 -19.11 16.15 -20.43
CA LEU A 350 -18.25 17.17 -21.02
C LEU A 350 -18.90 17.81 -22.25
N ALA A 351 -19.55 17.03 -23.11
CA ALA A 351 -20.25 17.57 -24.30
C ALA A 351 -21.45 18.46 -23.92
N GLU A 352 -22.13 18.17 -22.83
CA GLU A 352 -23.26 19.00 -22.35
C GLU A 352 -22.84 20.37 -21.76
N GLN A 353 -21.57 20.50 -21.32
CA GLN A 353 -21.06 21.81 -20.86
C GLN A 353 -20.69 22.78 -21.99
N VAL A 354 -20.43 22.26 -23.19
CA VAL A 354 -20.01 23.07 -24.36
C VAL A 354 -21.19 23.58 -25.17
N GLY A 355 -22.38 23.05 -24.96
CA GLY A 355 -23.63 23.44 -25.66
C GLY A 355 -24.48 24.36 -24.81
#